data_962dff857b9cdafa45bf4f1d42d8691e
#
_entry.id   962dff857b9cdafa45bf4f1d42d8691e
#
_cell.length_a   1.000
_cell.length_b   1.000
_cell.length_c   1.000
_cell.angle_alpha   90.00
_cell.angle_beta   90.00
_cell.angle_gamma   90.00
#
_symmetry.space_group_name_H-M   'P 1'
#
loop_
_entity.id
_entity.type
_entity.pdbx_description
1 polymer ?
#
loop_
_entity_poly.entity_id
_entity_poly.type
_entity_poly.pdbx_seq_one_letter_code
_entity_poly.pdbx_strand_id
1 'polypeptide(L)'
;FLQQLLTQYAPWAQRQLDWDTRRSQSLAALQFSFAEYRPGQRALAGEVYRACRAGKSADSKGGTRVFCQAPTGIGKTMSALFPALKAMGEGCGAKLFYLTARNTTQAAAEDAVARLRAAQPGLALRSVTLTAKEKACLHPDAEGHPACLPEVCPFANGYYDRRKDALAALLDGSGSFSRTTLADTARQFSVCPFELGLDLSEWCDVVIGDYNYLFDPVVHLKRFFDAAGDWLFLVDEAHNLPDRARAMYSAQFAKSSLTEAKRALGKGKSSLKTALTKADKVFLAARKACAQAAPRTGADAAGETEPAQVSLLPAEAAPDFALPQPLYARDGTVFLQQ
;
A
#
# COMPACT_ATOMS: atom_id res chain seq x y z
N PHE A 1 32.03 -5.19 -20.96
CA PHE A 1 31.13 -4.91 -19.85
C PHE A 1 29.78 -4.39 -20.34
N LEU A 2 29.71 -3.23 -21.03
CA LEU A 2 28.42 -2.63 -21.48
C LEU A 2 27.65 -3.57 -22.42
N GLN A 3 28.31 -4.22 -23.35
CA GLN A 3 27.68 -5.17 -24.26
C GLN A 3 27.09 -6.39 -23.53
N GLN A 4 27.76 -6.89 -22.50
CA GLN A 4 27.24 -7.98 -21.66
C GLN A 4 25.99 -7.54 -20.89
N LEU A 5 25.98 -6.33 -20.31
CA LEU A 5 24.81 -5.79 -19.65
C LEU A 5 23.63 -5.64 -20.61
N LEU A 6 23.85 -5.09 -21.79
CA LEU A 6 22.81 -4.95 -22.83
C LEU A 6 22.25 -6.31 -23.27
N THR A 7 23.12 -7.31 -23.47
CA THR A 7 22.67 -8.67 -23.81
C THR A 7 21.77 -9.29 -22.73
N GLN A 8 22.05 -9.00 -21.46
CA GLN A 8 21.21 -9.48 -20.36
C GLN A 8 19.91 -8.66 -20.19
N TYR A 9 19.95 -7.36 -20.46
CA TYR A 9 18.83 -6.45 -20.30
C TYR A 9 17.83 -6.52 -21.46
N ALA A 10 18.29 -6.62 -22.69
CA ALA A 10 17.45 -6.56 -23.88
C ALA A 10 16.27 -7.57 -23.89
N PRO A 11 16.44 -8.84 -23.47
CA PRO A 11 15.32 -9.78 -23.41
C PRO A 11 14.20 -9.35 -22.43
N TRP A 12 14.57 -8.74 -21.32
CA TRP A 12 13.61 -8.23 -20.32
C TRP A 12 12.87 -7.00 -20.86
N ALA A 13 13.58 -6.08 -21.48
CA ALA A 13 12.99 -4.91 -22.12
C ALA A 13 12.01 -5.31 -23.24
N GLN A 14 12.41 -6.26 -24.10
CA GLN A 14 11.54 -6.76 -25.17
C GLN A 14 10.29 -7.44 -24.59
N ARG A 15 10.44 -8.28 -23.57
CA ARG A 15 9.32 -8.92 -22.86
C ARG A 15 8.31 -7.89 -22.34
N GLN A 16 8.80 -6.76 -21.78
CA GLN A 16 7.93 -5.70 -21.29
C GLN A 16 7.22 -4.97 -22.42
N LEU A 17 7.90 -4.63 -23.49
CA LEU A 17 7.31 -3.99 -24.69
C LEU A 17 6.21 -4.86 -25.32
N ASP A 18 6.49 -6.15 -25.48
CA ASP A 18 5.52 -7.12 -26.02
C ASP A 18 4.31 -7.26 -25.08
N TRP A 19 4.56 -7.23 -23.75
CA TRP A 19 3.50 -7.26 -22.77
C TRP A 19 2.63 -6.00 -22.84
N ASP A 20 3.23 -4.83 -22.85
CA ASP A 20 2.52 -3.54 -22.88
C ASP A 20 1.62 -3.43 -24.13
N THR A 21 2.10 -3.91 -25.27
CA THR A 21 1.33 -3.95 -26.50
C THR A 21 0.10 -4.86 -26.37
N ARG A 22 0.31 -6.11 -25.95
CA ARG A 22 -0.77 -7.09 -25.75
C ARG A 22 -1.78 -6.64 -24.70
N ARG A 23 -1.28 -6.11 -23.56
CA ARG A 23 -2.10 -5.57 -22.49
C ARG A 23 -3.01 -4.46 -23.01
N SER A 24 -2.45 -3.45 -23.66
CA SER A 24 -3.21 -2.29 -24.13
C SER A 24 -4.31 -2.70 -25.11
N GLN A 25 -4.01 -3.58 -26.05
CA GLN A 25 -4.99 -4.11 -27.00
C GLN A 25 -6.11 -4.89 -26.29
N SER A 26 -5.76 -5.78 -25.37
CA SER A 26 -6.74 -6.63 -24.68
C SER A 26 -7.60 -5.83 -23.68
N LEU A 27 -7.03 -4.85 -23.01
CA LEU A 27 -7.77 -3.97 -22.08
C LEU A 27 -8.69 -2.98 -22.84
N ALA A 28 -8.28 -2.46 -23.98
CA ALA A 28 -9.14 -1.63 -24.82
C ALA A 28 -10.37 -2.41 -25.34
N ALA A 29 -10.22 -3.71 -25.56
CA ALA A 29 -11.31 -4.61 -25.95
C ALA A 29 -12.11 -5.16 -24.76
N LEU A 30 -11.74 -4.81 -23.51
CA LEU A 30 -12.35 -5.36 -22.29
C LEU A 30 -13.86 -5.07 -22.25
N GLN A 31 -14.64 -6.08 -21.92
CA GLN A 31 -16.09 -6.01 -21.77
C GLN A 31 -16.50 -6.23 -20.32
N PHE A 32 -17.65 -5.71 -19.95
CA PHE A 32 -18.20 -5.92 -18.61
C PHE A 32 -18.54 -7.40 -18.41
N SER A 33 -18.10 -7.97 -17.29
CA SER A 33 -18.15 -9.43 -17.05
C SER A 33 -19.52 -9.98 -16.65
N PHE A 34 -20.55 -9.14 -16.56
CA PHE A 34 -21.92 -9.55 -16.26
C PHE A 34 -22.83 -9.19 -17.42
N ALA A 35 -23.91 -9.97 -17.59
CA ALA A 35 -24.89 -9.74 -18.67
C ALA A 35 -25.57 -8.36 -18.54
N GLU A 36 -25.83 -7.93 -17.31
CA GLU A 36 -26.51 -6.66 -17.03
C GLU A 36 -25.86 -5.91 -15.89
N TYR A 37 -25.99 -4.59 -15.92
CA TYR A 37 -25.61 -3.72 -14.82
C TYR A 37 -26.72 -3.69 -13.76
N ARG A 38 -26.32 -3.78 -12.50
CA ARG A 38 -27.23 -3.48 -11.38
C ARG A 38 -27.58 -1.98 -11.37
N PRO A 39 -28.72 -1.59 -10.75
CA PRO A 39 -29.06 -0.17 -10.60
C PRO A 39 -27.88 0.63 -10.00
N GLY A 40 -27.53 1.75 -10.64
CA GLY A 40 -26.41 2.59 -10.25
C GLY A 40 -25.02 2.15 -10.71
N GLN A 41 -24.79 0.88 -11.01
CA GLN A 41 -23.46 0.39 -11.44
C GLN A 41 -22.94 1.08 -12.71
N ARG A 42 -23.80 1.26 -13.70
CA ARG A 42 -23.43 1.88 -14.97
C ARG A 42 -23.07 3.35 -14.80
N ALA A 43 -23.79 4.06 -13.94
CA ALA A 43 -23.49 5.45 -13.61
C ALA A 43 -22.13 5.58 -12.94
N LEU A 44 -21.86 4.76 -11.90
CA LEU A 44 -20.57 4.70 -11.20
C LEU A 44 -19.44 4.38 -12.17
N ALA A 45 -19.58 3.34 -12.98
CA ALA A 45 -18.56 2.96 -13.96
C ALA A 45 -18.27 4.07 -14.97
N GLY A 46 -19.29 4.81 -15.39
CA GLY A 46 -19.16 5.98 -16.27
C GLY A 46 -18.38 7.13 -15.63
N GLU A 47 -18.62 7.41 -14.34
CA GLU A 47 -17.86 8.44 -13.61
C GLU A 47 -16.38 8.07 -13.45
N VAL A 48 -16.10 6.82 -13.06
CA VAL A 48 -14.73 6.31 -12.95
C VAL A 48 -14.01 6.41 -14.30
N TYR A 49 -14.64 5.96 -15.37
CA TYR A 49 -14.05 6.04 -16.70
C TYR A 49 -13.76 7.49 -17.14
N ARG A 50 -14.71 8.40 -16.94
CA ARG A 50 -14.51 9.83 -17.24
C ARG A 50 -13.37 10.44 -16.43
N ALA A 51 -13.28 10.10 -15.13
CA ALA A 51 -12.20 10.56 -14.26
C ALA A 51 -10.83 10.10 -14.75
N CYS A 52 -10.68 8.82 -15.10
CA CYS A 52 -9.43 8.28 -15.63
C CYS A 52 -9.02 9.01 -16.93
N ARG A 53 -9.97 9.28 -17.81
CA ARG A 53 -9.69 10.02 -19.06
C ARG A 53 -9.35 11.48 -18.84
N ALA A 54 -10.05 12.15 -17.92
CA ALA A 54 -9.78 13.54 -17.59
C ALA A 54 -8.39 13.74 -16.96
N GLY A 55 -7.89 12.78 -16.18
CA GLY A 55 -6.55 12.81 -15.61
C GLY A 55 -5.42 12.83 -16.64
N LYS A 56 -5.68 12.37 -17.87
CA LYS A 56 -4.71 12.39 -18.98
C LYS A 56 -4.58 13.79 -19.62
N SER A 57 -5.49 14.73 -19.35
CA SER A 57 -5.44 16.06 -19.95
C SER A 57 -4.25 16.85 -19.42
N ALA A 58 -3.49 17.49 -20.33
CA ALA A 58 -2.30 18.28 -20.00
C ALA A 58 -2.59 19.46 -19.05
N ASP A 59 -3.85 19.89 -18.94
CA ASP A 59 -4.29 21.00 -18.10
C ASP A 59 -4.59 20.58 -16.64
N SER A 60 -4.61 19.28 -16.34
CA SER A 60 -4.92 18.79 -15.00
C SER A 60 -3.68 18.81 -14.08
N LYS A 61 -3.34 19.99 -13.56
CA LYS A 61 -2.20 20.18 -12.63
C LYS A 61 -2.31 19.40 -11.30
N GLY A 62 -3.34 18.60 -11.08
CA GLY A 62 -3.59 17.94 -9.80
C GLY A 62 -4.28 16.59 -9.88
N GLY A 63 -4.36 15.96 -11.06
CA GLY A 63 -5.15 14.74 -11.27
C GLY A 63 -6.66 14.95 -11.04
N THR A 64 -7.47 14.02 -11.52
CA THR A 64 -8.92 14.04 -11.28
C THR A 64 -9.25 13.15 -10.11
N ARG A 65 -10.08 13.62 -9.18
CA ARG A 65 -10.54 12.87 -8.01
C ARG A 65 -12.05 12.69 -8.08
N VAL A 66 -12.51 11.47 -7.83
CA VAL A 66 -13.93 11.14 -7.74
C VAL A 66 -14.20 10.50 -6.39
N PHE A 67 -15.17 11.02 -5.66
CA PHE A 67 -15.67 10.43 -4.44
C PHE A 67 -17.02 9.79 -4.75
N CYS A 68 -17.12 8.47 -4.55
CA CYS A 68 -18.33 7.72 -4.81
C CYS A 68 -18.88 7.14 -3.51
N GLN A 69 -20.08 7.55 -3.14
CA GLN A 69 -20.84 6.91 -2.08
C GLN A 69 -21.91 6.01 -2.71
N ALA A 70 -21.87 4.73 -2.39
CA ALA A 70 -22.82 3.76 -2.93
C ALA A 70 -23.14 2.69 -1.88
N PRO A 71 -24.37 2.18 -1.84
CA PRO A 71 -24.78 1.15 -0.89
C PRO A 71 -23.99 -0.14 -1.07
N THR A 72 -23.96 -0.96 0.00
CA THR A 72 -23.39 -2.31 -0.09
C THR A 72 -24.15 -3.17 -1.10
N GLY A 73 -23.45 -4.12 -1.74
CA GLY A 73 -24.09 -5.06 -2.68
C GLY A 73 -24.28 -4.54 -4.11
N ILE A 74 -24.08 -3.25 -4.39
CA ILE A 74 -24.15 -2.69 -5.76
C ILE A 74 -23.05 -3.23 -6.69
N GLY A 75 -21.97 -3.80 -6.13
CA GLY A 75 -20.81 -4.27 -6.89
C GLY A 75 -19.79 -3.17 -7.20
N LYS A 76 -19.48 -2.32 -6.21
CA LYS A 76 -18.52 -1.20 -6.30
C LYS A 76 -17.19 -1.61 -6.90
N THR A 77 -16.59 -2.72 -6.41
CA THR A 77 -15.28 -3.20 -6.86
C THR A 77 -15.23 -3.38 -8.39
N MET A 78 -16.19 -4.09 -8.96
CA MET A 78 -16.26 -4.30 -10.41
C MET A 78 -16.57 -3.01 -11.17
N SER A 79 -17.46 -2.16 -10.61
CA SER A 79 -17.86 -0.89 -11.22
C SER A 79 -16.74 0.16 -11.23
N ALA A 80 -15.71 -0.03 -10.40
CA ALA A 80 -14.51 0.80 -10.41
C ALA A 80 -13.36 0.16 -11.20
N LEU A 81 -13.11 -1.12 -10.98
CA LEU A 81 -11.98 -1.83 -11.58
C LEU A 81 -12.13 -1.96 -13.11
N PHE A 82 -13.30 -2.39 -13.59
CA PHE A 82 -13.55 -2.58 -15.03
C PHE A 82 -13.30 -1.29 -15.85
N PRO A 83 -13.93 -0.14 -15.53
CA PRO A 83 -13.74 1.09 -16.32
C PRO A 83 -12.33 1.66 -16.19
N ALA A 84 -11.65 1.51 -15.04
CA ALA A 84 -10.28 1.93 -14.87
C ALA A 84 -9.32 1.11 -15.75
N LEU A 85 -9.49 -0.22 -15.79
CA LEU A 85 -8.72 -1.10 -16.67
C LEU A 85 -8.97 -0.80 -18.15
N LYS A 86 -10.22 -0.54 -18.54
CA LYS A 86 -10.57 -0.14 -19.90
C LYS A 86 -9.89 1.17 -20.30
N ALA A 87 -9.96 2.19 -19.44
CA ALA A 87 -9.27 3.46 -19.64
C ALA A 87 -7.74 3.28 -19.73
N MET A 88 -7.17 2.38 -18.93
CA MET A 88 -5.74 2.02 -19.00
C MET A 88 -5.38 1.39 -20.36
N GLY A 89 -6.25 0.57 -20.94
CA GLY A 89 -6.10 0.04 -22.31
C GLY A 89 -6.08 1.14 -23.38
N GLU A 90 -6.73 2.26 -23.13
CA GLU A 90 -6.75 3.45 -23.99
C GLU A 90 -5.61 4.44 -23.69
N GLY A 91 -4.64 4.02 -22.84
CA GLY A 91 -3.47 4.79 -22.47
C GLY A 91 -3.74 5.86 -21.41
N CYS A 92 -4.79 5.70 -20.59
CA CYS A 92 -5.09 6.58 -19.47
C CYS A 92 -4.53 6.00 -18.16
N GLY A 93 -3.24 5.72 -18.12
CA GLY A 93 -2.54 5.17 -16.97
C GLY A 93 -1.70 3.94 -17.33
N ALA A 94 -0.51 3.85 -16.76
CA ALA A 94 0.41 2.74 -16.97
C ALA A 94 0.20 1.61 -15.95
N LYS A 95 -0.30 1.94 -14.76
CA LYS A 95 -0.47 0.99 -13.65
C LYS A 95 -1.65 1.41 -12.76
N LEU A 96 -2.34 0.43 -12.21
CA LEU A 96 -3.47 0.62 -11.31
C LEU A 96 -3.13 0.09 -9.91
N PHE A 97 -3.31 0.93 -8.90
CA PHE A 97 -3.21 0.57 -7.49
C PHE A 97 -4.60 0.46 -6.88
N TYR A 98 -4.98 -0.75 -6.46
CA TYR A 98 -6.22 -1.00 -5.71
C TYR A 98 -5.88 -1.10 -4.22
N LEU A 99 -6.27 -0.09 -3.47
CA LEU A 99 -5.87 0.09 -2.09
C LEU A 99 -7.07 -0.05 -1.14
N THR A 100 -6.90 -0.80 -0.07
CA THR A 100 -7.96 -1.09 0.90
C THR A 100 -7.42 -1.31 2.31
N ALA A 101 -8.27 -1.14 3.31
CA ALA A 101 -7.90 -1.30 4.72
C ALA A 101 -7.83 -2.76 5.21
N ARG A 102 -8.46 -3.70 4.50
CA ARG A 102 -8.71 -5.06 5.01
C ARG A 102 -8.37 -6.15 3.99
N ASN A 103 -7.86 -7.27 4.48
CA ASN A 103 -7.57 -8.44 3.64
C ASN A 103 -8.83 -9.01 2.92
N THR A 104 -10.01 -8.91 3.54
CA THR A 104 -11.27 -9.37 2.93
C THR A 104 -11.64 -8.58 1.68
N THR A 105 -11.38 -7.28 1.68
CA THR A 105 -11.60 -6.41 0.52
C THR A 105 -10.50 -6.57 -0.54
N GLN A 106 -9.27 -6.97 -0.14
CA GLN A 106 -8.25 -7.41 -1.11
C GLN A 106 -8.69 -8.65 -1.87
N ALA A 107 -9.25 -9.65 -1.19
CA ALA A 107 -9.82 -10.85 -1.82
C ALA A 107 -10.94 -10.51 -2.81
N ALA A 108 -11.80 -9.53 -2.50
CA ALA A 108 -12.84 -9.07 -3.42
C ALA A 108 -12.26 -8.43 -4.70
N ALA A 109 -11.12 -7.75 -4.61
CA ALA A 109 -10.43 -7.23 -5.79
C ALA A 109 -9.77 -8.37 -6.61
N GLU A 110 -9.16 -9.36 -5.96
CA GLU A 110 -8.63 -10.56 -6.62
C GLU A 110 -9.73 -11.31 -7.37
N ASP A 111 -10.89 -11.53 -6.72
CA ASP A 111 -12.06 -12.16 -7.32
C ASP A 111 -12.59 -11.37 -8.52
N ALA A 112 -12.60 -10.05 -8.45
CA ALA A 112 -13.01 -9.20 -9.55
C ALA A 112 -12.07 -9.34 -10.76
N VAL A 113 -10.75 -9.36 -10.54
CA VAL A 113 -9.76 -9.62 -11.59
C VAL A 113 -9.94 -11.03 -12.17
N ALA A 114 -10.13 -12.04 -11.33
CA ALA A 114 -10.35 -13.41 -11.76
C ALA A 114 -11.61 -13.56 -12.63
N ARG A 115 -12.71 -12.88 -12.27
CA ARG A 115 -13.94 -12.84 -13.06
C ARG A 115 -13.74 -12.17 -14.42
N LEU A 116 -12.99 -11.06 -14.50
CA LEU A 116 -12.68 -10.43 -15.78
C LEU A 116 -11.89 -11.37 -16.69
N ARG A 117 -10.94 -12.12 -16.16
CA ARG A 117 -10.17 -13.12 -16.92
C ARG A 117 -11.03 -14.29 -17.37
N ALA A 118 -11.92 -14.78 -16.51
CA ALA A 118 -12.83 -15.86 -16.84
C ALA A 118 -13.83 -15.46 -17.95
N ALA A 119 -14.30 -14.20 -17.91
CA ALA A 119 -15.23 -13.68 -18.91
C ALA A 119 -14.55 -13.36 -20.26
N GLN A 120 -13.25 -13.11 -20.26
CA GLN A 120 -12.49 -12.78 -21.48
C GLN A 120 -11.23 -13.65 -21.56
N PRO A 121 -11.32 -14.85 -22.16
CA PRO A 121 -10.16 -15.69 -22.44
C PRO A 121 -9.11 -14.92 -23.25
N GLY A 122 -7.86 -14.98 -22.84
CA GLY A 122 -6.77 -14.23 -23.48
C GLY A 122 -6.58 -12.78 -22.98
N LEU A 123 -7.28 -12.36 -21.94
CA LEU A 123 -7.04 -11.07 -21.29
C LEU A 123 -5.60 -11.01 -20.77
N ALA A 124 -4.79 -10.14 -21.38
CA ALA A 124 -3.43 -9.86 -20.95
C ALA A 124 -3.48 -8.85 -19.78
N LEU A 125 -3.43 -9.36 -18.57
CA LEU A 125 -3.49 -8.59 -17.33
C LEU A 125 -2.63 -9.27 -16.27
N ARG A 126 -1.68 -8.58 -15.68
CA ARG A 126 -0.90 -9.05 -14.53
C ARG A 126 -1.37 -8.35 -13.26
N SER A 127 -1.64 -9.11 -12.23
CA SER A 127 -2.06 -8.57 -10.93
C SER A 127 -1.28 -9.22 -9.80
N VAL A 128 -0.83 -8.42 -8.84
CA VAL A 128 -0.15 -8.89 -7.64
C VAL A 128 -0.84 -8.34 -6.39
N THR A 129 -0.99 -9.21 -5.38
CA THR A 129 -1.46 -8.80 -4.05
C THR A 129 -0.28 -8.71 -3.10
N LEU A 130 0.04 -7.50 -2.68
CA LEU A 130 1.10 -7.24 -1.72
C LEU A 130 0.62 -7.52 -0.30
N THR A 131 1.38 -8.34 0.41
CA THR A 131 1.12 -8.72 1.80
C THR A 131 2.19 -8.09 2.71
N ALA A 132 1.80 -7.60 3.87
CA ALA A 132 2.74 -7.06 4.85
C ALA A 132 3.86 -8.06 5.19
N LYS A 133 5.06 -7.55 5.44
CA LYS A 133 6.28 -8.33 5.60
C LYS A 133 6.15 -9.41 6.67
N GLU A 134 5.55 -9.06 7.80
CA GLU A 134 5.31 -9.98 8.93
C GLU A 134 4.43 -11.17 8.54
N LYS A 135 3.43 -10.92 7.68
CA LYS A 135 2.51 -11.97 7.20
C LYS A 135 3.09 -12.79 6.05
N ALA A 136 3.96 -12.19 5.24
CA ALA A 136 4.58 -12.85 4.09
C ALA A 136 5.80 -13.69 4.49
N CYS A 137 6.45 -13.38 5.61
CA CYS A 137 7.70 -14.01 6.05
C CYS A 137 7.57 -15.53 6.18
N LEU A 138 8.52 -16.27 5.56
CA LEU A 138 8.62 -17.74 5.65
C LEU A 138 9.64 -18.21 6.69
N HIS A 139 10.38 -17.27 7.29
CA HIS A 139 11.42 -17.57 8.28
C HIS A 139 11.39 -16.53 9.42
N PRO A 140 10.32 -16.52 10.22
CA PRO A 140 10.26 -15.63 11.39
C PRO A 140 11.20 -16.14 12.50
N ASP A 141 11.62 -15.24 13.39
CA ASP A 141 12.32 -15.58 14.62
C ASP A 141 11.40 -16.28 15.64
N ALA A 142 11.94 -16.57 16.83
CA ALA A 142 11.19 -17.24 17.89
C ALA A 142 9.99 -16.42 18.42
N GLU A 143 10.04 -15.11 18.27
CA GLU A 143 9.00 -14.15 18.64
C GLU A 143 7.98 -13.91 17.52
N GLY A 144 8.19 -14.52 16.34
CA GLY A 144 7.32 -14.39 15.17
C GLY A 144 7.62 -13.17 14.28
N HIS A 145 8.73 -12.47 14.49
CA HIS A 145 9.15 -11.32 13.71
C HIS A 145 10.07 -11.70 12.54
N PRO A 146 10.04 -10.96 11.41
CA PRO A 146 10.95 -11.19 10.31
C PRO A 146 12.42 -10.88 10.66
N ALA A 147 13.26 -11.89 10.76
CA ALA A 147 14.70 -11.76 10.92
C ALA A 147 15.38 -11.70 9.54
N CYS A 148 15.53 -10.51 8.96
CA CYS A 148 15.91 -10.29 7.56
C CYS A 148 17.43 -10.15 7.32
N LEU A 149 18.26 -10.62 8.24
CA LEU A 149 19.72 -10.61 8.08
C LEU A 149 20.14 -11.77 7.16
N PRO A 150 20.98 -11.53 6.13
CA PRO A 150 21.43 -12.58 5.22
C PRO A 150 22.14 -13.76 5.91
N GLU A 151 22.77 -13.51 7.06
CA GLU A 151 23.46 -14.53 7.86
C GLU A 151 22.49 -15.48 8.57
N VAL A 152 21.25 -15.05 8.77
CA VAL A 152 20.22 -15.78 9.51
C VAL A 152 19.12 -16.30 8.59
N CYS A 153 18.67 -15.50 7.62
CA CYS A 153 17.53 -15.82 6.78
C CYS A 153 17.98 -16.44 5.43
N PRO A 154 17.67 -17.71 5.13
CA PRO A 154 18.06 -18.37 3.89
C PRO A 154 17.38 -17.74 2.65
N PHE A 155 16.23 -17.09 2.83
CA PHE A 155 15.50 -16.41 1.76
C PHE A 155 16.05 -15.01 1.45
N ALA A 156 16.77 -14.38 2.40
CA ALA A 156 17.47 -13.12 2.20
C ALA A 156 18.87 -13.32 1.63
N ASN A 157 19.56 -14.38 2.08
CA ASN A 157 20.89 -14.74 1.59
C ASN A 157 20.84 -15.06 0.09
N GLY A 158 21.63 -14.37 -0.73
CA GLY A 158 21.70 -14.56 -2.18
C GLY A 158 20.39 -14.25 -2.92
N TYR A 159 19.50 -13.43 -2.36
CA TYR A 159 18.24 -13.04 -2.97
C TYR A 159 18.42 -12.48 -4.39
N TYR A 160 19.36 -11.56 -4.55
CA TYR A 160 19.60 -10.88 -5.83
C TYR A 160 20.12 -11.80 -6.94
N ASP A 161 20.75 -12.89 -6.59
CA ASP A 161 21.27 -13.88 -7.56
C ASP A 161 20.13 -14.74 -8.12
N ARG A 162 19.14 -15.09 -7.26
CA ARG A 162 18.03 -16.01 -7.59
C ARG A 162 16.75 -15.33 -8.04
N ARG A 163 16.56 -14.03 -7.72
CA ARG A 163 15.31 -13.32 -8.00
C ARG A 163 14.93 -13.29 -9.48
N LYS A 164 15.92 -13.25 -10.39
CA LYS A 164 15.66 -13.20 -11.84
C LYS A 164 14.94 -14.44 -12.33
N ASP A 165 15.36 -15.62 -11.88
CA ASP A 165 14.75 -16.89 -12.26
C ASP A 165 13.35 -17.03 -11.66
N ALA A 166 13.16 -16.60 -10.40
CA ALA A 166 11.85 -16.56 -9.76
C ALA A 166 10.87 -15.61 -10.48
N LEU A 167 11.33 -14.42 -10.87
CA LEU A 167 10.52 -13.47 -11.65
C LEU A 167 10.19 -14.03 -13.04
N ALA A 168 11.17 -14.63 -13.74
CA ALA A 168 10.93 -15.23 -15.04
C ALA A 168 9.85 -16.32 -14.97
N ALA A 169 9.93 -17.22 -13.99
CA ALA A 169 8.96 -18.27 -13.79
C ALA A 169 7.54 -17.73 -13.52
N LEU A 170 7.43 -16.66 -12.71
CA LEU A 170 6.13 -16.01 -12.46
C LEU A 170 5.58 -15.35 -13.73
N LEU A 171 6.42 -14.61 -14.46
CA LEU A 171 5.99 -13.87 -15.65
C LEU A 171 5.60 -14.76 -16.83
N ASP A 172 6.04 -16.02 -16.85
CA ASP A 172 5.62 -17.06 -17.80
C ASP A 172 4.28 -17.72 -17.40
N GLY A 173 3.80 -17.46 -16.19
CA GLY A 173 2.60 -18.07 -15.62
C GLY A 173 1.30 -17.33 -15.96
N SER A 174 0.27 -17.56 -15.13
CA SER A 174 -1.10 -17.10 -15.34
C SER A 174 -1.32 -15.59 -15.25
N GLY A 175 -0.34 -14.84 -14.76
CA GLY A 175 -0.44 -13.40 -14.53
C GLY A 175 -1.24 -12.99 -13.27
N SER A 176 -1.68 -13.95 -12.44
CA SER A 176 -2.33 -13.69 -11.15
C SER A 176 -1.42 -14.14 -10.02
N PHE A 177 -0.95 -13.18 -9.23
CA PHE A 177 0.08 -13.42 -8.22
C PHE A 177 -0.45 -13.13 -6.82
N SER A 178 -1.13 -14.13 -6.26
CA SER A 178 -1.64 -14.12 -4.90
C SER A 178 -0.50 -14.33 -3.88
N ARG A 179 -0.81 -14.11 -2.60
CA ARG A 179 0.10 -14.46 -1.50
C ARG A 179 0.59 -15.90 -1.57
N THR A 180 -0.29 -16.85 -1.91
CA THR A 180 0.06 -18.27 -2.01
C THR A 180 1.04 -18.50 -3.15
N THR A 181 0.75 -17.95 -4.34
CA THR A 181 1.64 -18.05 -5.51
C THR A 181 3.03 -17.51 -5.21
N LEU A 182 3.12 -16.35 -4.54
CA LEU A 182 4.40 -15.76 -4.15
C LEU A 182 5.14 -16.64 -3.13
N ALA A 183 4.43 -17.19 -2.14
CA ALA A 183 5.03 -18.05 -1.13
C ALA A 183 5.58 -19.38 -1.73
N ASP A 184 4.85 -19.98 -2.66
CA ASP A 184 5.26 -21.23 -3.32
C ASP A 184 6.47 -21.02 -4.22
N THR A 185 6.45 -19.96 -5.03
CA THR A 185 7.61 -19.55 -5.83
C THR A 185 8.81 -19.19 -4.96
N ALA A 186 8.57 -18.50 -3.86
CA ALA A 186 9.63 -18.15 -2.91
C ALA A 186 10.31 -19.38 -2.30
N ARG A 187 9.56 -20.43 -1.98
CA ARG A 187 10.11 -21.72 -1.52
C ARG A 187 10.91 -22.42 -2.62
N GLN A 188 10.37 -22.45 -3.85
CA GLN A 188 11.01 -23.10 -4.99
C GLN A 188 12.38 -22.48 -5.30
N PHE A 189 12.48 -21.16 -5.29
CA PHE A 189 13.70 -20.44 -5.66
C PHE A 189 14.52 -19.96 -4.46
N SER A 190 14.10 -20.25 -3.23
CA SER A 190 14.75 -19.78 -1.99
C SER A 190 14.91 -18.25 -1.95
N VAL A 191 13.88 -17.49 -2.28
CA VAL A 191 13.85 -16.02 -2.28
C VAL A 191 12.82 -15.50 -1.28
N CYS A 192 13.00 -14.28 -0.77
CA CYS A 192 12.04 -13.67 0.15
C CYS A 192 10.71 -13.38 -0.58
N PRO A 193 9.56 -13.91 -0.13
CA PRO A 193 8.27 -13.69 -0.82
C PRO A 193 7.80 -12.23 -0.74
N PHE A 194 8.16 -11.49 0.29
CA PHE A 194 7.85 -10.08 0.42
C PHE A 194 8.61 -9.26 -0.64
N GLU A 195 9.94 -9.41 -0.71
CA GLU A 195 10.77 -8.70 -1.70
C GLU A 195 10.42 -9.14 -3.13
N LEU A 196 10.14 -10.45 -3.34
CA LEU A 196 9.69 -10.97 -4.63
C LEU A 196 8.37 -10.31 -5.07
N GLY A 197 7.42 -10.14 -4.16
CA GLY A 197 6.16 -9.44 -4.43
C GLY A 197 6.39 -7.97 -4.81
N LEU A 198 7.30 -7.29 -4.12
CA LEU A 198 7.67 -5.92 -4.43
C LEU A 198 8.36 -5.81 -5.80
N ASP A 199 9.32 -6.67 -6.13
CA ASP A 199 9.98 -6.67 -7.42
C ASP A 199 9.00 -7.03 -8.55
N LEU A 200 8.13 -8.02 -8.33
CA LEU A 200 7.10 -8.41 -9.28
C LEU A 200 6.08 -7.30 -9.55
N SER A 201 5.81 -6.45 -8.55
CA SER A 201 4.86 -5.34 -8.71
C SER A 201 5.25 -4.34 -9.79
N GLU A 202 6.54 -4.25 -10.13
CA GLU A 202 7.03 -3.42 -11.25
C GLU A 202 6.56 -3.96 -12.60
N TRP A 203 6.37 -5.28 -12.71
CA TRP A 203 5.94 -5.98 -13.92
C TRP A 203 4.43 -6.19 -14.02
N CYS A 204 3.68 -5.80 -12.97
CA CYS A 204 2.24 -5.97 -12.90
C CYS A 204 1.49 -4.70 -13.30
N ASP A 205 0.32 -4.91 -13.89
CA ASP A 205 -0.59 -3.85 -14.32
C ASP A 205 -1.48 -3.39 -13.16
N VAL A 206 -1.84 -4.33 -12.27
CA VAL A 206 -2.66 -4.08 -11.07
C VAL A 206 -1.87 -4.48 -9.83
N VAL A 207 -1.76 -3.57 -8.89
CA VAL A 207 -1.18 -3.81 -7.56
C VAL A 207 -2.28 -3.67 -6.52
N ILE A 208 -2.62 -4.76 -5.86
CA ILE A 208 -3.61 -4.80 -4.78
C ILE A 208 -2.85 -4.76 -3.45
N GLY A 209 -3.27 -3.88 -2.54
CA GLY A 209 -2.56 -3.75 -1.27
C GLY A 209 -3.27 -2.92 -0.21
N ASP A 210 -2.60 -2.75 0.93
CA ASP A 210 -3.07 -1.90 2.02
C ASP A 210 -2.83 -0.41 1.72
N TYR A 211 -3.62 0.47 2.31
CA TYR A 211 -3.46 1.92 2.24
C TYR A 211 -2.05 2.40 2.61
N ASN A 212 -1.38 1.68 3.53
CA ASN A 212 -0.04 2.04 3.99
C ASN A 212 0.95 2.13 2.82
N TYR A 213 0.76 1.33 1.78
CA TYR A 213 1.64 1.35 0.61
C TYR A 213 1.60 2.66 -0.18
N LEU A 214 0.58 3.51 0.03
CA LEU A 214 0.51 4.84 -0.58
C LEU A 214 0.66 5.97 0.45
N PHE A 215 -0.03 5.83 1.60
CA PHE A 215 -0.26 6.95 2.50
C PHE A 215 0.67 6.99 3.72
N ASP A 216 1.31 5.86 4.07
CA ASP A 216 2.20 5.81 5.24
C ASP A 216 3.56 6.42 4.90
N PRO A 217 4.05 7.40 5.70
CA PRO A 217 5.31 8.08 5.41
C PRO A 217 6.55 7.18 5.49
N VAL A 218 6.44 6.01 6.16
CA VAL A 218 7.56 5.09 6.37
C VAL A 218 7.55 3.94 5.38
N VAL A 219 6.36 3.34 5.14
CA VAL A 219 6.25 2.09 4.37
C VAL A 219 5.70 2.27 2.95
N HIS A 220 5.39 3.51 2.52
CA HIS A 220 4.93 3.76 1.16
C HIS A 220 5.90 3.22 0.11
N LEU A 221 5.39 2.84 -1.04
CA LEU A 221 6.18 2.23 -2.11
C LEU A 221 7.04 3.27 -2.85
N LYS A 222 8.20 3.60 -2.28
CA LYS A 222 9.16 4.57 -2.81
C LYS A 222 9.50 4.31 -4.27
N ARG A 223 9.61 3.03 -4.67
CA ARG A 223 9.88 2.63 -6.04
C ARG A 223 8.88 3.16 -7.08
N PHE A 224 7.66 3.51 -6.65
CA PHE A 224 6.63 4.08 -7.50
C PHE A 224 6.37 5.56 -7.22
N PHE A 225 6.49 5.99 -5.95
CA PHE A 225 5.94 7.26 -5.51
C PHE A 225 7.00 8.34 -5.21
N ASP A 226 8.28 8.02 -5.27
CA ASP A 226 9.37 9.03 -5.16
C ASP A 226 9.53 9.84 -6.47
N ALA A 227 8.96 9.36 -7.58
CA ALA A 227 8.93 10.06 -8.85
C ALA A 227 7.50 10.13 -9.39
N ALA A 228 7.24 11.13 -10.24
CA ALA A 228 5.95 11.22 -10.92
C ALA A 228 5.78 10.04 -11.88
N GLY A 229 4.60 9.42 -11.88
CA GLY A 229 4.25 8.32 -12.76
C GLY A 229 2.81 8.44 -13.24
N ASP A 230 2.46 7.66 -14.24
CA ASP A 230 1.10 7.61 -14.80
C ASP A 230 0.31 6.51 -14.10
N TRP A 231 -0.15 6.82 -12.87
CA TRP A 231 -0.82 5.88 -11.99
C TRP A 231 -2.30 6.14 -11.84
N LEU A 232 -3.10 5.08 -11.81
CA LEU A 232 -4.50 5.10 -11.41
C LEU A 232 -4.63 4.55 -9.98
N PHE A 233 -5.43 5.20 -9.14
CA PHE A 233 -5.68 4.78 -7.78
C PHE A 233 -7.16 4.49 -7.56
N LEU A 234 -7.47 3.29 -7.10
CA LEU A 234 -8.78 2.91 -6.56
C LEU A 234 -8.63 2.71 -5.06
N VAL A 235 -9.26 3.58 -4.28
CA VAL A 235 -9.19 3.54 -2.81
C VAL A 235 -10.55 3.08 -2.29
N ASP A 236 -10.64 1.81 -1.94
CA ASP A 236 -11.87 1.20 -1.43
C ASP A 236 -12.03 1.47 0.07
N GLU A 237 -13.28 1.63 0.53
CA GLU A 237 -13.59 1.94 1.94
C GLU A 237 -12.86 3.21 2.44
N ALA A 238 -12.78 4.24 1.61
CA ALA A 238 -12.02 5.47 1.87
C ALA A 238 -12.45 6.22 3.15
N HIS A 239 -13.63 5.94 3.69
CA HIS A 239 -14.09 6.47 4.97
C HIS A 239 -13.19 6.07 6.15
N ASN A 240 -12.39 5.00 6.02
CA ASN A 240 -11.41 4.60 7.03
C ASN A 240 -10.10 5.42 6.97
N LEU A 241 -9.86 6.20 5.90
CA LEU A 241 -8.61 6.94 5.73
C LEU A 241 -8.32 7.98 6.83
N PRO A 242 -9.30 8.76 7.36
CA PRO A 242 -9.01 9.73 8.38
C PRO A 242 -8.41 9.11 9.65
N ASP A 243 -8.96 8.00 10.11
CA ASP A 243 -8.47 7.31 11.31
C ASP A 243 -7.14 6.59 11.02
N ARG A 244 -7.00 5.99 9.84
CA ARG A 244 -5.72 5.41 9.39
C ARG A 244 -4.64 6.46 9.28
N ALA A 245 -4.93 7.64 8.72
CA ALA A 245 -3.98 8.73 8.62
C ALA A 245 -3.53 9.20 10.01
N ARG A 246 -4.46 9.37 10.95
CA ARG A 246 -4.10 9.68 12.35
C ARG A 246 -3.14 8.63 12.92
N ALA A 247 -3.42 7.32 12.72
CA ALA A 247 -2.54 6.26 13.19
C ALA A 247 -1.16 6.30 12.52
N MET A 248 -1.09 6.48 11.19
CA MET A 248 0.16 6.55 10.41
C MET A 248 1.05 7.72 10.83
N TYR A 249 0.45 8.85 11.18
CA TYR A 249 1.18 10.07 11.58
C TYR A 249 1.26 10.25 13.09
N SER A 250 0.87 9.24 13.88
CA SER A 250 0.97 9.23 15.34
C SER A 250 2.09 8.32 15.79
N ALA A 251 2.80 8.74 16.82
CA ALA A 251 3.81 7.93 17.48
C ALA A 251 3.51 7.83 18.97
N GLN A 252 3.74 6.65 19.52
CA GLN A 252 3.62 6.41 20.96
C GLN A 252 5.01 6.12 21.53
N PHE A 253 5.35 6.78 22.60
CA PHE A 253 6.57 6.55 23.32
C PHE A 253 6.29 6.40 24.82
N ALA A 254 6.52 5.20 25.35
CA ALA A 254 6.25 4.90 26.74
C ALA A 254 7.46 5.27 27.64
N LYS A 255 7.17 5.83 28.80
CA LYS A 255 8.20 6.10 29.81
C LYS A 255 8.90 4.83 30.31
N SER A 256 8.22 3.67 30.32
CA SER A 256 8.81 2.36 30.64
C SER A 256 9.99 2.05 29.72
N SER A 257 9.82 2.19 28.40
CA SER A 257 10.89 1.94 27.41
C SER A 257 12.10 2.84 27.63
N LEU A 258 11.88 4.11 28.02
CA LEU A 258 12.95 5.02 28.39
C LEU A 258 13.72 4.55 29.64
N THR A 259 12.99 4.02 30.62
CA THR A 259 13.57 3.52 31.87
C THR A 259 14.37 2.24 31.63
N GLU A 260 13.88 1.33 30.78
CA GLU A 260 14.56 0.11 30.37
C GLU A 260 15.85 0.41 29.59
N ALA A 261 15.79 1.32 28.63
CA ALA A 261 16.97 1.77 27.90
C ALA A 261 18.03 2.39 28.83
N LYS A 262 17.61 3.15 29.84
CA LYS A 262 18.53 3.70 30.85
C LYS A 262 19.18 2.61 31.70
N ARG A 263 18.44 1.55 32.07
CA ARG A 263 18.96 0.40 32.82
C ARG A 263 19.95 -0.40 31.97
N ALA A 264 19.64 -0.66 30.73
CA ALA A 264 20.51 -1.39 29.81
C ALA A 264 21.88 -0.72 29.61
N LEU A 265 21.95 0.61 29.67
CA LEU A 265 23.20 1.38 29.55
C LEU A 265 24.10 1.30 30.81
N GLY A 266 23.65 0.70 31.90
CA GLY A 266 24.46 0.53 33.11
C GLY A 266 24.86 1.85 33.79
N LYS A 267 25.92 1.79 34.61
CA LYS A 267 26.36 2.92 35.46
C LYS A 267 27.30 3.93 34.78
N GLY A 268 27.73 3.69 33.55
CA GLY A 268 28.67 4.57 32.83
C GLY A 268 28.08 5.93 32.46
N LYS A 269 28.95 6.96 32.39
CA LYS A 269 28.59 8.29 31.83
C LYS A 269 28.67 8.19 30.29
N SER A 270 27.56 8.32 29.57
CA SER A 270 27.56 8.42 28.10
C SER A 270 26.67 9.58 27.65
N SER A 271 26.96 10.12 26.48
CA SER A 271 26.11 11.15 25.84
C SER A 271 24.67 10.67 25.69
N LEU A 272 24.50 9.39 25.38
CA LEU A 272 23.19 8.75 25.25
C LEU A 272 22.41 8.74 26.58
N LYS A 273 23.07 8.41 27.70
CA LYS A 273 22.44 8.47 29.03
C LYS A 273 22.02 9.89 29.43
N THR A 274 22.79 10.88 29.03
CA THR A 274 22.44 12.29 29.23
C THR A 274 21.22 12.67 28.40
N ALA A 275 21.14 12.23 27.13
CA ALA A 275 19.97 12.43 26.25
C ALA A 275 18.71 11.77 26.80
N LEU A 276 18.81 10.51 27.23
CA LEU A 276 17.68 9.78 27.85
C LEU A 276 17.22 10.46 29.17
N THR A 277 18.14 11.08 29.92
CA THR A 277 17.78 11.81 31.14
C THR A 277 17.07 13.13 30.82
N LYS A 278 17.45 13.80 29.73
CA LYS A 278 16.72 14.99 29.25
C LYS A 278 15.31 14.61 28.80
N ALA A 279 15.18 13.53 28.04
CA ALA A 279 13.86 12.99 27.61
C ALA A 279 12.96 12.66 28.81
N ASP A 280 13.50 12.03 29.86
CA ASP A 280 12.74 11.70 31.08
C ASP A 280 12.20 12.95 31.78
N LYS A 281 12.93 14.04 31.78
CA LYS A 281 12.46 15.34 32.32
C LYS A 281 11.27 15.87 31.54
N VAL A 282 11.23 15.68 30.21
CA VAL A 282 10.08 16.05 29.36
C VAL A 282 8.86 15.26 29.76
N PHE A 283 8.99 13.94 29.97
CA PHE A 283 7.87 13.09 30.42
C PHE A 283 7.34 13.53 31.79
N LEU A 284 8.22 13.89 32.71
CA LEU A 284 7.82 14.40 34.03
C LEU A 284 7.10 15.73 33.95
N ALA A 285 7.57 16.63 33.09
CA ALA A 285 6.91 17.93 32.86
C ALA A 285 5.51 17.73 32.20
N ALA A 286 5.42 16.89 31.18
CA ALA A 286 4.15 16.53 30.54
C ALA A 286 3.14 15.95 31.54
N ARG A 287 3.57 15.00 32.39
CA ARG A 287 2.71 14.43 33.44
C ARG A 287 2.18 15.48 34.42
N LYS A 288 3.02 16.44 34.83
CA LYS A 288 2.60 17.53 35.69
C LYS A 288 1.56 18.43 35.01
N ALA A 289 1.79 18.78 33.74
CA ALA A 289 0.86 19.59 32.96
C ALA A 289 -0.50 18.89 32.81
N CYS A 290 -0.52 17.59 32.52
CA CYS A 290 -1.75 16.81 32.45
C CYS A 290 -2.50 16.77 33.77
N ALA A 291 -1.78 16.58 34.89
CA ALA A 291 -2.39 16.57 36.24
C ALA A 291 -2.99 17.93 36.64
N GLN A 292 -2.43 19.02 36.09
CA GLN A 292 -2.96 20.38 36.33
C GLN A 292 -4.18 20.71 35.45
N ALA A 293 -4.20 20.13 34.21
CA ALA A 293 -5.29 20.34 33.25
C ALA A 293 -6.52 19.44 33.50
N ALA A 294 -6.38 18.38 34.29
CA ALA A 294 -7.51 17.51 34.62
C ALA A 294 -8.54 18.29 35.45
N PRO A 295 -9.84 18.33 35.05
CA PRO A 295 -10.86 18.95 35.89
C PRO A 295 -10.93 18.22 37.23
N ARG A 296 -10.95 18.94 38.34
CA ARG A 296 -11.19 18.41 39.69
C ARG A 296 -12.63 17.94 39.76
N THR A 297 -12.94 16.73 39.35
CA THR A 297 -14.20 16.09 39.65
C THR A 297 -14.10 15.44 41.03
N GLY A 298 -15.05 15.83 41.90
CA GLY A 298 -15.19 15.27 43.24
C GLY A 298 -15.40 13.75 43.21
N ALA A 299 -15.14 13.16 44.36
CA ALA A 299 -15.13 11.74 44.65
C ALA A 299 -16.31 10.96 44.07
N ASP A 300 -16.07 9.66 43.85
CA ASP A 300 -16.98 8.56 43.61
C ASP A 300 -17.34 8.27 42.13
N ALA A 301 -16.46 7.54 41.46
CA ALA A 301 -16.87 6.46 40.53
C ALA A 301 -15.69 5.52 40.27
N ALA A 302 -15.75 4.34 40.86
CA ALA A 302 -14.97 3.18 40.43
C ALA A 302 -15.50 2.75 39.07
N GLY A 303 -14.73 2.98 38.04
CA GLY A 303 -14.97 2.55 36.65
C GLY A 303 -13.65 2.64 35.91
N GLU A 304 -13.26 1.55 35.26
CA GLU A 304 -12.08 1.42 34.45
C GLU A 304 -12.02 2.57 33.42
N THR A 305 -11.13 3.53 33.64
CA THR A 305 -10.90 4.62 32.72
C THR A 305 -9.79 4.21 31.74
N GLU A 306 -10.13 4.12 30.47
CA GLU A 306 -9.15 4.13 29.39
C GLU A 306 -8.16 5.29 29.58
N PRO A 307 -6.86 5.11 29.32
CA PRO A 307 -5.88 6.16 29.49
C PRO A 307 -6.22 7.34 28.57
N ALA A 308 -6.51 8.50 29.19
CA ALA A 308 -6.77 9.72 28.44
C ALA A 308 -5.62 10.02 27.47
N GLN A 309 -5.91 10.08 26.20
CA GLN A 309 -4.99 10.55 25.17
C GLN A 309 -4.76 12.05 25.38
N VAL A 310 -3.57 12.42 25.82
CA VAL A 310 -3.20 13.82 25.97
C VAL A 310 -2.46 14.27 24.72
N SER A 311 -3.07 15.18 23.97
CA SER A 311 -2.38 15.92 22.93
C SER A 311 -1.40 16.89 23.60
N LEU A 312 -0.12 16.74 23.33
CA LEU A 312 0.94 17.63 23.82
C LEU A 312 1.05 18.94 23.00
N LEU A 313 0.23 19.10 21.98
CA LEU A 313 0.15 20.34 21.20
C LEU A 313 -1.02 21.18 21.73
N PRO A 314 -0.80 22.49 22.04
CA PRO A 314 -1.89 23.42 22.31
C PRO A 314 -2.84 23.43 21.12
N ALA A 315 -4.16 23.48 21.36
CA ALA A 315 -5.19 23.50 20.32
C ALA A 315 -5.01 24.70 19.33
N GLU A 316 -4.32 25.75 19.76
CA GLU A 316 -4.00 26.94 18.94
C GLU A 316 -2.71 26.80 18.11
N ALA A 317 -1.92 25.75 18.31
CA ALA A 317 -0.66 25.48 17.60
C ALA A 317 -0.74 24.24 16.73
N ALA A 318 -1.94 23.79 16.34
CA ALA A 318 -2.07 22.92 15.18
C ALA A 318 -1.58 23.77 14.00
N PRO A 319 -0.35 23.55 13.46
CA PRO A 319 -0.04 24.17 12.19
C PRO A 319 -1.14 23.72 11.26
N ASP A 320 -1.65 24.64 10.43
CA ASP A 320 -2.35 24.27 9.24
C ASP A 320 -1.43 23.27 8.50
N PHE A 321 -1.59 22.00 8.83
CA PHE A 321 -1.07 20.94 8.02
C PHE A 321 -1.91 20.98 6.74
N ALA A 322 -1.60 21.92 5.86
CA ALA A 322 -1.73 21.67 4.46
C ALA A 322 -1.02 20.34 4.27
N LEU A 323 -1.81 19.28 4.16
CA LEU A 323 -1.32 17.96 3.73
C LEU A 323 -0.33 18.28 2.61
N PRO A 324 0.96 17.84 2.72
CA PRO A 324 1.91 18.15 1.68
C PRO A 324 1.20 17.82 0.38
N GLN A 325 1.13 18.80 -0.53
CA GLN A 325 0.39 18.65 -1.79
C GLN A 325 0.83 17.30 -2.33
N PRO A 326 -0.07 16.32 -2.48
CA PRO A 326 0.38 14.99 -2.81
C PRO A 326 1.13 15.12 -4.12
N LEU A 327 2.42 14.82 -4.12
CA LEU A 327 3.30 14.76 -5.30
C LEU A 327 2.70 13.85 -6.41
N TYR A 328 1.63 13.17 -6.10
CA TYR A 328 0.93 12.13 -6.87
C TYR A 328 -0.36 12.61 -7.56
N ALA A 329 -0.68 13.89 -7.51
CA ALA A 329 -1.94 14.42 -7.99
C ALA A 329 -2.00 14.60 -9.52
N ARG A 330 -1.10 14.01 -10.30
CA ARG A 330 -1.16 14.08 -11.77
C ARG A 330 -2.07 13.03 -12.40
N ASP A 331 -2.40 11.98 -11.66
CA ASP A 331 -3.09 10.80 -12.19
C ASP A 331 -4.43 10.63 -11.50
N GLY A 332 -5.45 10.28 -12.26
CA GLY A 332 -6.84 10.18 -11.77
C GLY A 332 -6.96 9.27 -10.55
N THR A 333 -7.33 9.81 -9.40
CA THR A 333 -7.56 9.08 -8.17
C THR A 333 -9.05 8.92 -7.93
N VAL A 334 -9.51 7.69 -7.72
CA VAL A 334 -10.90 7.37 -7.41
C VAL A 334 -11.01 6.85 -5.99
N PHE A 335 -11.80 7.52 -5.16
CA PHE A 335 -12.09 7.08 -3.80
C PHE A 335 -13.49 6.47 -3.76
N LEU A 336 -13.60 5.24 -3.27
CA LEU A 336 -14.87 4.54 -3.08
C LEU A 336 -15.24 4.59 -1.59
N GLN A 337 -16.38 5.18 -1.26
CA GLN A 337 -16.91 5.25 0.11
C GLN A 337 -18.23 4.46 0.21
N GLN A 338 -18.47 3.84 1.37
CA GLN A 338 -19.74 3.15 1.67
C GLN A 338 -20.89 4.11 1.85
#